data_7cd481cfdf73862f48231c1644175119
#
_entry.id   7cd481cfdf73862f48231c1644175119
#
_cell.length_a   1.000
_cell.length_b   1.000
_cell.length_c   1.000
_cell.angle_alpha   90.00
_cell.angle_beta   90.00
_cell.angle_gamma   90.00
#
_symmetry.space_group_name_H-M   'P 1'
#
loop_
_entity.id
_entity.type
_entity.pdbx_description
1 polymer ?
#
loop_
_entity_poly.entity_id
_entity_poly.type
_entity_poly.pdbx_seq_one_letter_code
_entity_poly.pdbx_strand_id
1 'polypeptide(L)'
;VAEVAARFTLDAMPGKQMAIDADLNSGLIDDQEARARRKDIQREADFYGAMDGASKFVKGDAVAGLIITMINIVGGLSIGVFQRGMPAGKAAALYSLMTVGDGLVSQIPALLFSTATGVIVTRAAAASDLGQDIVVAFTKYPRPLYIGSGLLFALGMIPGLPTVPFVILASLMGGMGYMVAREGTAQEIEGGEARPSGAPQQAGGAPMPGGGGGGAPGAPQAEGESRPSPASPEEVMRLLTVDPMEAEIGYAIIPLVDPAQGGDMLERIGTIRKQMAVELGVVVPPIRIRDNIQIKPTEYVLRVKGAEAGRGELLPDHYLAMNTGGVEEDLIGIPTKEPAFGMPALWISPDLRDKAEAMGYTVVDAPSVLATHLSEVIRRNGADLLTRQEVQKLTDMVKESAPAVVEELLASLSLGEIQKVLQNLIKEQIPIRDLVTIFEALADYGKLSRSVDFLTERARESLSRLISLKIQGEDGVITAATLSPNWEQKIMASMDGDLARGWQLNMDPREVQKMIAAISRAVDDMLAKGHTPVLLVHPNVRLVVRRLIEGSVANVFVVSYNEIAHGIQIKTVGMVE
;
A
#
# COMPACT_ATOMS: atom_id res chain seq x y z
N VAL A 1 6.04 -8.96 15.03
CA VAL A 1 6.23 -7.70 15.78
C VAL A 1 7.64 -7.18 15.57
N ALA A 2 8.71 -7.96 15.77
CA ALA A 2 10.11 -7.55 15.63
C ALA A 2 10.45 -7.06 14.21
N GLU A 3 10.07 -7.80 13.18
CA GLU A 3 10.25 -7.45 11.76
C GLU A 3 9.57 -6.10 11.43
N VAL A 4 8.36 -5.90 11.93
CA VAL A 4 7.59 -4.66 11.69
C VAL A 4 8.22 -3.47 12.42
N ALA A 5 8.64 -3.64 13.68
CA ALA A 5 9.26 -2.58 14.46
C ALA A 5 10.63 -2.18 13.89
N ALA A 6 11.47 -3.17 13.51
CA ALA A 6 12.75 -2.90 12.86
C ALA A 6 12.55 -2.10 11.55
N ARG A 7 11.54 -2.45 10.77
CA ARG A 7 11.23 -1.76 9.53
C ARG A 7 10.77 -0.32 9.76
N PHE A 8 9.86 -0.08 10.73
CA PHE A 8 9.44 1.28 11.07
C PHE A 8 10.61 2.14 11.58
N THR A 9 11.50 1.58 12.38
CA THR A 9 12.67 2.31 12.87
C THR A 9 13.63 2.66 11.72
N LEU A 10 13.88 1.73 10.80
CA LEU A 10 14.71 1.97 9.62
C LEU A 10 14.07 3.01 8.67
N ASP A 11 12.75 2.94 8.47
CA ASP A 11 12.03 3.89 7.61
C ASP A 11 12.00 5.31 8.21
N ALA A 12 12.11 5.47 9.54
CA ALA A 12 12.17 6.76 10.22
C ALA A 12 13.58 7.40 10.22
N MET A 13 14.64 6.67 9.85
CA MET A 13 16.02 7.15 9.92
C MET A 13 16.35 8.35 9.03
N PRO A 14 15.85 8.44 7.78
CA PRO A 14 16.04 9.65 6.96
C PRO A 14 15.47 10.91 7.61
N GLY A 15 14.32 10.78 8.31
CA GLY A 15 13.71 11.88 9.06
C GLY A 15 14.58 12.35 10.24
N LYS A 16 15.16 11.39 10.99
CA LYS A 16 16.09 11.70 12.08
C LYS A 16 17.37 12.38 11.55
N GLN A 17 17.88 11.99 10.39
CA GLN A 17 19.05 12.62 9.76
C GLN A 17 18.74 14.05 9.31
N MET A 18 17.58 14.29 8.68
CA MET A 18 17.15 15.63 8.30
C MET A 18 16.94 16.56 9.51
N ALA A 19 16.45 16.03 10.63
CA ALA A 19 16.32 16.81 11.85
C ALA A 19 17.70 17.27 12.39
N ILE A 20 18.71 16.38 12.35
CA ILE A 20 20.09 16.76 12.74
C ILE A 20 20.65 17.83 11.80
N ASP A 21 20.37 17.74 10.50
CA ASP A 21 20.81 18.72 9.51
C ASP A 21 20.13 20.08 9.72
N ALA A 22 18.85 20.09 10.10
CA ALA A 22 18.11 21.29 10.46
C ALA A 22 18.64 21.92 11.75
N ASP A 23 18.92 21.11 12.79
CA ASP A 23 19.51 21.58 14.04
C ASP A 23 20.90 22.20 13.84
N LEU A 24 21.72 21.59 12.98
CA LEU A 24 23.04 22.12 12.61
C LEU A 24 22.94 23.45 11.84
N ASN A 25 22.04 23.49 10.84
CA ASN A 25 21.85 24.70 10.02
C ASN A 25 21.26 25.87 10.81
N SER A 26 20.46 25.58 11.84
CA SER A 26 19.92 26.61 12.75
C SER A 26 20.87 27.02 13.87
N GLY A 27 22.03 26.37 13.96
CA GLY A 27 23.04 26.67 14.98
C GLY A 27 22.68 26.14 16.38
N LEU A 28 21.72 25.26 16.50
CA LEU A 28 21.30 24.62 17.76
C LEU A 28 22.31 23.57 18.24
N ILE A 29 23.05 22.95 17.33
CA ILE A 29 24.11 21.98 17.61
C ILE A 29 25.37 22.35 16.80
N ASP A 30 26.53 21.93 17.29
CA ASP A 30 27.79 22.12 16.59
C ASP A 30 28.12 20.93 15.67
N ASP A 31 29.13 21.08 14.81
CA ASP A 31 29.58 20.05 13.87
C ASP A 31 30.02 18.75 14.58
N GLN A 32 30.57 18.83 15.79
CA GLN A 32 31.01 17.67 16.55
C GLN A 32 29.81 16.87 17.07
N GLU A 33 28.81 17.56 17.59
CA GLU A 33 27.57 16.96 18.08
C GLU A 33 26.74 16.37 16.94
N ALA A 34 26.64 17.07 15.80
CA ALA A 34 25.97 16.56 14.61
C ALA A 34 26.61 15.26 14.11
N ARG A 35 27.95 15.17 14.07
CA ARG A 35 28.68 13.94 13.71
C ARG A 35 28.43 12.80 14.70
N ALA A 36 28.40 13.11 15.99
CA ALA A 36 28.13 12.12 17.03
C ALA A 36 26.70 11.55 16.86
N ARG A 37 25.67 12.42 16.72
CA ARG A 37 24.29 12.02 16.52
C ARG A 37 24.09 11.21 15.22
N ARG A 38 24.74 11.59 14.11
CA ARG A 38 24.70 10.80 12.87
C ARG A 38 25.32 9.41 13.03
N LYS A 39 26.43 9.31 13.79
CA LYS A 39 27.07 8.03 14.08
C LYS A 39 26.18 7.11 14.92
N ASP A 40 25.43 7.67 15.84
CA ASP A 40 24.49 6.91 16.68
C ASP A 40 23.29 6.43 15.84
N ILE A 41 22.75 7.25 14.93
CA ILE A 41 21.73 6.83 13.97
C ILE A 41 22.25 5.72 13.05
N GLN A 42 23.51 5.82 12.59
CA GLN A 42 24.10 4.76 11.76
C GLN A 42 24.21 3.43 12.53
N ARG A 43 24.63 3.48 13.79
CA ARG A 43 24.68 2.28 14.64
C ARG A 43 23.29 1.69 14.89
N GLU A 44 22.30 2.54 15.10
CA GLU A 44 20.91 2.14 15.24
C GLU A 44 20.42 1.46 13.95
N ALA A 45 20.76 2.00 12.77
CA ALA A 45 20.45 1.42 11.47
C ALA A 45 21.07 0.04 11.27
N ASP A 46 22.36 -0.07 11.54
CA ASP A 46 23.11 -1.34 11.40
C ASP A 46 22.53 -2.41 12.35
N PHE A 47 22.17 -2.03 13.58
CA PHE A 47 21.55 -2.93 14.56
C PHE A 47 20.19 -3.44 14.09
N TYR A 48 19.28 -2.55 13.69
CA TYR A 48 17.94 -2.95 13.24
C TYR A 48 17.97 -3.69 11.90
N GLY A 49 18.92 -3.37 11.01
CA GLY A 49 19.16 -4.11 9.77
C GLY A 49 19.61 -5.55 10.04
N ALA A 50 20.56 -5.73 10.95
CA ALA A 50 20.99 -7.06 11.40
C ALA A 50 19.87 -7.85 12.07
N MET A 51 19.03 -7.17 12.85
CA MET A 51 17.90 -7.78 13.55
C MET A 51 16.79 -8.23 12.60
N ASP A 52 16.47 -7.46 11.54
CA ASP A 52 15.53 -7.89 10.49
C ASP A 52 16.03 -9.13 9.76
N GLY A 53 17.34 -9.16 9.42
CA GLY A 53 18.00 -10.32 8.83
C GLY A 53 17.92 -11.56 9.71
N ALA A 54 18.25 -11.42 11.01
CA ALA A 54 18.16 -12.50 11.99
C ALA A 54 16.73 -13.01 12.18
N SER A 55 15.72 -12.11 12.21
CA SER A 55 14.31 -12.49 12.32
C SER A 55 13.84 -13.33 11.12
N LYS A 56 14.27 -12.96 9.90
CA LYS A 56 13.99 -13.74 8.69
C LYS A 56 14.63 -15.11 8.70
N PHE A 57 15.89 -15.19 9.18
CA PHE A 57 16.61 -16.46 9.30
C PHE A 57 15.89 -17.42 10.27
N VAL A 58 15.49 -16.94 11.46
CA VAL A 58 14.79 -17.77 12.45
C VAL A 58 13.41 -18.22 11.97
N LYS A 59 12.70 -17.36 11.21
CA LYS A 59 11.44 -17.77 10.58
C LYS A 59 11.65 -18.88 9.56
N GLY A 60 12.73 -18.80 8.76
CA GLY A 60 13.12 -19.84 7.81
C GLY A 60 13.46 -21.16 8.53
N ASP A 61 14.24 -21.09 9.60
CA ASP A 61 14.63 -22.24 10.42
C ASP A 61 13.42 -22.93 11.06
N ALA A 62 12.46 -22.16 11.59
CA ALA A 62 11.22 -22.71 12.14
C ALA A 62 10.38 -23.46 11.09
N VAL A 63 10.30 -22.95 9.85
CA VAL A 63 9.61 -23.62 8.73
C VAL A 63 10.35 -24.90 8.32
N ALA A 64 11.69 -24.84 8.21
CA ALA A 64 12.51 -26.02 7.92
C ALA A 64 12.36 -27.09 9.00
N GLY A 65 12.36 -26.70 10.29
CA GLY A 65 12.13 -27.60 11.41
C GLY A 65 10.77 -28.30 11.36
N LEU A 66 9.71 -27.60 10.96
CA LEU A 66 8.39 -28.21 10.76
C LEU A 66 8.40 -29.27 9.66
N ILE A 67 9.05 -28.96 8.54
CA ILE A 67 9.18 -29.90 7.39
C ILE A 67 9.99 -31.14 7.82
N ILE A 68 11.12 -30.94 8.52
CA ILE A 68 11.95 -32.04 9.04
C ILE A 68 11.14 -32.92 10.00
N THR A 69 10.38 -32.31 10.90
CA THR A 69 9.48 -33.04 11.84
C THR A 69 8.48 -33.90 11.07
N MET A 70 7.87 -33.35 10.03
CA MET A 70 6.92 -34.09 9.19
C MET A 70 7.59 -35.27 8.46
N ILE A 71 8.77 -35.04 7.90
CA ILE A 71 9.58 -36.09 7.23
C ILE A 71 9.97 -37.17 8.25
N ASN A 72 10.38 -36.81 9.44
CA ASN A 72 10.78 -37.75 10.49
C ASN A 72 9.59 -38.63 10.95
N ILE A 73 8.39 -38.09 11.06
CA ILE A 73 7.19 -38.88 11.38
C ILE A 73 6.86 -39.86 10.24
N VAL A 74 6.71 -39.35 9.02
CA VAL A 74 6.30 -40.16 7.87
C VAL A 74 7.39 -41.18 7.50
N GLY A 75 8.64 -40.72 7.41
CA GLY A 75 9.80 -41.56 7.09
C GLY A 75 10.09 -42.58 8.18
N GLY A 76 10.04 -42.17 9.45
CA GLY A 76 10.22 -43.06 10.61
C GLY A 76 9.18 -44.16 10.66
N LEU A 77 7.89 -43.80 10.48
CA LEU A 77 6.79 -44.78 10.42
C LEU A 77 6.98 -45.77 9.27
N SER A 78 7.34 -45.25 8.08
CA SER A 78 7.61 -46.10 6.90
C SER A 78 8.75 -47.10 7.14
N ILE A 79 9.88 -46.63 7.67
CA ILE A 79 11.05 -47.44 8.00
C ILE A 79 10.67 -48.49 9.09
N GLY A 80 9.95 -48.07 10.12
CA GLY A 80 9.54 -48.94 11.22
C GLY A 80 8.67 -50.10 10.74
N VAL A 81 7.68 -49.81 9.90
CA VAL A 81 6.72 -50.83 9.42
C VAL A 81 7.32 -51.67 8.29
N PHE A 82 7.85 -51.06 7.22
CA PHE A 82 8.27 -51.77 6.00
C PHE A 82 9.66 -52.37 6.09
N GLN A 83 10.61 -51.70 6.72
CA GLN A 83 11.99 -52.13 6.77
C GLN A 83 12.34 -52.94 8.01
N ARG A 84 11.77 -52.57 9.18
CA ARG A 84 12.03 -53.26 10.45
C ARG A 84 10.93 -54.26 10.85
N GLY A 85 9.84 -54.39 10.09
CA GLY A 85 8.76 -55.30 10.35
C GLY A 85 8.02 -55.10 11.68
N MET A 86 8.08 -53.87 12.23
CA MET A 86 7.43 -53.55 13.50
C MET A 86 5.90 -53.45 13.34
N PRO A 87 5.10 -53.89 14.34
CA PRO A 87 3.70 -53.59 14.36
C PRO A 87 3.45 -52.09 14.28
N ALA A 88 2.50 -51.64 13.44
CA ALA A 88 2.25 -50.21 13.17
C ALA A 88 2.07 -49.37 14.46
N GLY A 89 1.39 -49.91 15.48
CA GLY A 89 1.21 -49.21 16.76
C GLY A 89 2.52 -49.02 17.54
N LYS A 90 3.46 -49.99 17.50
CA LYS A 90 4.76 -49.83 18.14
C LYS A 90 5.68 -48.89 17.38
N ALA A 91 5.65 -48.93 16.04
CA ALA A 91 6.39 -48.02 15.19
C ALA A 91 5.89 -46.58 15.41
N ALA A 92 4.59 -46.35 15.40
CA ALA A 92 3.99 -45.03 15.67
C ALA A 92 4.40 -44.48 17.05
N ALA A 93 4.31 -45.29 18.11
CA ALA A 93 4.68 -44.84 19.45
C ALA A 93 6.17 -44.48 19.55
N LEU A 94 7.07 -45.31 18.99
CA LEU A 94 8.51 -45.11 19.06
C LEU A 94 8.96 -43.86 18.27
N TYR A 95 8.56 -43.78 16.99
CA TYR A 95 9.00 -42.70 16.12
C TYR A 95 8.33 -41.36 16.45
N SER A 96 7.06 -41.34 16.92
CA SER A 96 6.45 -40.11 17.43
C SER A 96 7.15 -39.61 18.70
N LEU A 97 7.51 -40.49 19.62
CA LEU A 97 8.24 -40.09 20.84
C LEU A 97 9.63 -39.52 20.50
N MET A 98 10.36 -40.13 19.57
CA MET A 98 11.65 -39.62 19.09
C MET A 98 11.51 -38.27 18.38
N THR A 99 10.51 -38.11 17.52
CA THR A 99 10.25 -36.88 16.78
C THR A 99 9.81 -35.74 17.69
N VAL A 100 8.98 -36.01 18.71
CA VAL A 100 8.60 -35.03 19.72
C VAL A 100 9.85 -34.58 20.52
N GLY A 101 10.75 -35.51 20.86
CA GLY A 101 12.01 -35.17 21.55
C GLY A 101 12.92 -34.26 20.70
N ASP A 102 13.09 -34.58 19.42
CA ASP A 102 13.86 -33.79 18.46
C ASP A 102 13.22 -32.39 18.23
N GLY A 103 11.90 -32.36 18.04
CA GLY A 103 11.13 -31.11 17.89
C GLY A 103 11.22 -30.20 19.11
N LEU A 104 11.17 -30.74 20.34
CA LEU A 104 11.30 -29.94 21.56
C LEU A 104 12.72 -29.32 21.68
N VAL A 105 13.75 -30.07 21.33
CA VAL A 105 15.13 -29.56 21.39
C VAL A 105 15.36 -28.45 20.37
N SER A 106 14.87 -28.61 19.15
CA SER A 106 15.00 -27.62 18.08
C SER A 106 14.14 -26.34 18.32
N GLN A 107 13.11 -26.40 19.14
CA GLN A 107 12.31 -25.22 19.52
C GLN A 107 12.98 -24.30 20.55
N ILE A 108 13.94 -24.81 21.36
CA ILE A 108 14.59 -24.00 22.42
C ILE A 108 15.31 -22.77 21.85
N PRO A 109 16.15 -22.84 20.78
CA PRO A 109 16.77 -21.67 20.18
C PRO A 109 15.74 -20.66 19.64
N ALA A 110 14.67 -21.15 19.02
CA ALA A 110 13.61 -20.29 18.46
C ALA A 110 12.85 -19.52 19.55
N LEU A 111 12.56 -20.16 20.68
CA LEU A 111 11.93 -19.51 21.84
C LEU A 111 12.84 -18.47 22.49
N LEU A 112 14.14 -18.80 22.68
CA LEU A 112 15.13 -17.86 23.22
C LEU A 112 15.27 -16.63 22.32
N PHE A 113 15.39 -16.85 21.01
CA PHE A 113 15.50 -15.75 20.05
C PHE A 113 14.24 -14.91 20.00
N SER A 114 13.06 -15.52 19.97
CA SER A 114 11.77 -14.82 19.95
C SER A 114 11.59 -13.94 21.19
N THR A 115 11.96 -14.47 22.37
CA THR A 115 11.89 -13.74 23.64
C THR A 115 12.89 -12.60 23.68
N ALA A 116 14.14 -12.84 23.31
CA ALA A 116 15.18 -11.81 23.24
C ALA A 116 14.79 -10.68 22.28
N THR A 117 14.32 -11.04 21.08
CA THR A 117 13.85 -10.08 20.07
C THR A 117 12.64 -9.29 20.57
N GLY A 118 11.68 -9.94 21.25
CA GLY A 118 10.53 -9.27 21.86
C GLY A 118 10.95 -8.23 22.91
N VAL A 119 11.90 -8.57 23.76
CA VAL A 119 12.45 -7.65 24.77
C VAL A 119 13.18 -6.47 24.13
N ILE A 120 14.03 -6.72 23.15
CA ILE A 120 14.80 -5.68 22.44
C ILE A 120 13.86 -4.70 21.72
N VAL A 121 12.84 -5.21 21.01
CA VAL A 121 11.89 -4.37 20.24
C VAL A 121 11.03 -3.49 21.13
N THR A 122 10.57 -4.01 22.26
CA THR A 122 9.73 -3.24 23.19
C THR A 122 10.51 -2.13 23.91
N ARG A 123 11.84 -2.13 23.81
CA ARG A 123 12.72 -1.23 24.57
C ARG A 123 13.50 -0.23 23.75
N ALA A 124 13.38 -0.24 22.43
CA ALA A 124 14.15 0.61 21.52
C ALA A 124 14.03 2.13 21.77
N ALA A 125 13.11 2.57 22.65
CA ALA A 125 12.87 3.97 22.95
C ALA A 125 13.39 4.45 24.33
N ALA A 126 14.03 3.59 25.16
CA ALA A 126 14.44 3.96 26.51
C ALA A 126 15.97 4.01 26.63
N ALA A 127 16.49 5.13 27.12
CA ALA A 127 17.93 5.39 27.33
C ALA A 127 18.53 4.68 28.56
N SER A 128 17.86 3.66 29.15
CA SER A 128 18.28 2.99 30.38
C SER A 128 18.84 1.58 30.15
N ASP A 129 19.75 1.13 31.02
CA ASP A 129 20.38 -0.19 30.98
C ASP A 129 19.35 -1.31 31.12
N LEU A 130 19.28 -2.19 30.11
CA LEU A 130 18.35 -3.30 30.00
C LEU A 130 18.39 -4.26 31.22
N GLY A 131 19.56 -4.45 31.80
CA GLY A 131 19.75 -5.26 32.98
C GLY A 131 19.10 -4.66 34.23
N GLN A 132 19.26 -3.36 34.44
CA GLN A 132 18.66 -2.66 35.58
C GLN A 132 17.13 -2.62 35.50
N ASP A 133 16.59 -2.38 34.31
CA ASP A 133 15.14 -2.30 34.15
C ASP A 133 14.44 -3.66 34.27
N ILE A 134 15.07 -4.76 33.83
CA ILE A 134 14.56 -6.12 34.10
C ILE A 134 14.55 -6.40 35.58
N VAL A 135 15.64 -6.10 36.26
CA VAL A 135 15.71 -6.25 37.74
C VAL A 135 14.64 -5.38 38.41
N VAL A 136 14.51 -4.11 38.01
CA VAL A 136 13.49 -3.21 38.55
C VAL A 136 12.08 -3.68 38.22
N ALA A 137 11.80 -4.21 37.04
CA ALA A 137 10.48 -4.75 36.69
C ALA A 137 10.11 -5.98 37.52
N PHE A 138 11.07 -6.87 37.80
CA PHE A 138 10.87 -8.03 38.70
C PHE A 138 10.82 -7.65 40.20
N THR A 139 11.51 -6.59 40.60
CA THR A 139 11.52 -6.12 41.98
C THR A 139 10.40 -5.14 42.33
N LYS A 140 9.78 -4.49 41.33
CA LYS A 140 8.71 -3.49 41.57
C LYS A 140 7.33 -4.12 41.83
N TYR A 141 7.06 -5.32 41.29
CA TYR A 141 5.76 -5.97 41.37
C TYR A 141 5.87 -7.41 41.85
N PRO A 142 5.58 -7.72 43.13
CA PRO A 142 5.67 -9.09 43.65
C PRO A 142 4.57 -10.04 43.14
N ARG A 143 3.44 -9.51 42.66
CA ARG A 143 2.29 -10.31 42.22
C ARG A 143 2.60 -11.30 41.08
N PRO A 144 3.31 -10.93 40.00
CA PRO A 144 3.69 -11.86 38.93
C PRO A 144 4.56 -13.03 39.44
N LEU A 145 5.46 -12.76 40.39
CA LEU A 145 6.34 -13.78 40.97
C LEU A 145 5.55 -14.82 41.78
N TYR A 146 4.54 -14.40 42.53
CA TYR A 146 3.65 -15.34 43.27
C TYR A 146 2.76 -16.14 42.30
N ILE A 147 2.22 -15.53 41.26
CA ILE A 147 1.40 -16.24 40.26
C ILE A 147 2.25 -17.27 39.51
N GLY A 148 3.45 -16.91 39.07
CA GLY A 148 4.38 -17.82 38.41
C GLY A 148 4.83 -18.98 39.32
N SER A 149 5.15 -18.69 40.58
CA SER A 149 5.47 -19.70 41.61
C SER A 149 4.31 -20.68 41.81
N GLY A 150 3.08 -20.17 41.93
CA GLY A 150 1.88 -21.01 42.08
C GLY A 150 1.62 -21.91 40.88
N LEU A 151 1.81 -21.39 39.67
CA LEU A 151 1.66 -22.14 38.43
C LEU A 151 2.71 -23.26 38.32
N LEU A 152 3.99 -22.96 38.60
CA LEU A 152 5.07 -23.94 38.59
C LEU A 152 4.85 -25.02 39.62
N PHE A 153 4.38 -24.67 40.82
CA PHE A 153 4.03 -25.64 41.87
C PHE A 153 2.89 -26.55 41.43
N ALA A 154 1.83 -25.98 40.84
CA ALA A 154 0.70 -26.76 40.33
C ALA A 154 1.12 -27.73 39.21
N LEU A 155 1.99 -27.29 38.26
CA LEU A 155 2.56 -28.15 37.21
C LEU A 155 3.41 -29.29 37.83
N GLY A 156 4.17 -29.02 38.88
CA GLY A 156 4.96 -30.03 39.57
C GLY A 156 4.13 -31.12 40.28
N MET A 157 2.84 -30.90 40.55
CA MET A 157 1.94 -31.89 41.13
C MET A 157 1.29 -32.84 40.12
N ILE A 158 1.47 -32.60 38.80
CA ILE A 158 0.90 -33.47 37.76
C ILE A 158 1.71 -34.77 37.69
N PRO A 159 1.05 -35.96 37.80
CA PRO A 159 1.74 -37.25 37.70
C PRO A 159 2.36 -37.41 36.30
N GLY A 160 3.67 -37.73 36.25
CA GLY A 160 4.42 -37.89 35.00
C GLY A 160 5.35 -36.74 34.66
N LEU A 161 5.28 -35.61 35.36
CA LEU A 161 6.25 -34.51 35.27
C LEU A 161 7.32 -34.65 36.39
N PRO A 162 8.57 -34.18 36.15
CA PRO A 162 9.63 -34.24 37.16
C PRO A 162 9.36 -33.24 38.30
N THR A 163 8.75 -33.67 39.37
CA THR A 163 8.30 -32.85 40.51
C THR A 163 9.41 -32.04 41.17
N VAL A 164 10.63 -32.61 41.30
CA VAL A 164 11.74 -31.97 41.99
C VAL A 164 12.21 -30.65 41.37
N PRO A 165 12.48 -30.57 40.05
CA PRO A 165 12.83 -29.29 39.39
C PRO A 165 11.74 -28.22 39.49
N PHE A 166 10.47 -28.61 39.38
CA PHE A 166 9.35 -27.66 39.45
C PHE A 166 9.18 -27.07 40.83
N VAL A 167 9.32 -27.89 41.88
CA VAL A 167 9.25 -27.43 43.27
C VAL A 167 10.43 -26.52 43.64
N ILE A 168 11.65 -26.83 43.15
CA ILE A 168 12.82 -25.98 43.37
C ILE A 168 12.60 -24.61 42.72
N LEU A 169 12.20 -24.57 41.44
CA LEU A 169 11.93 -23.32 40.72
C LEU A 169 10.78 -22.51 41.33
N ALA A 170 9.69 -23.16 41.71
CA ALA A 170 8.58 -22.54 42.42
C ALA A 170 9.00 -21.91 43.74
N SER A 171 9.81 -22.65 44.55
CA SER A 171 10.32 -22.15 45.82
C SER A 171 11.26 -20.96 45.65
N LEU A 172 12.13 -20.99 44.62
CA LEU A 172 13.07 -19.92 44.33
C LEU A 172 12.31 -18.64 43.88
N MET A 173 11.32 -18.79 43.01
CA MET A 173 10.48 -17.70 42.51
C MET A 173 9.58 -17.13 43.63
N GLY A 174 8.98 -17.98 44.47
CA GLY A 174 8.18 -17.56 45.61
C GLY A 174 9.00 -16.87 46.69
N GLY A 175 10.22 -17.36 46.93
CA GLY A 175 11.18 -16.75 47.86
C GLY A 175 11.63 -15.36 47.37
N MET A 176 11.90 -15.22 46.08
CA MET A 176 12.22 -13.92 45.46
C MET A 176 11.02 -12.95 45.56
N GLY A 177 9.79 -13.41 45.31
CA GLY A 177 8.57 -12.62 45.52
C GLY A 177 8.37 -12.17 46.97
N TYR A 178 8.72 -13.03 47.96
CA TYR A 178 8.66 -12.69 49.38
C TYR A 178 9.71 -11.64 49.79
N MET A 179 10.95 -11.73 49.26
CA MET A 179 11.99 -10.72 49.49
C MET A 179 11.57 -9.35 48.94
N VAL A 180 11.08 -9.32 47.71
CA VAL A 180 10.59 -8.10 47.06
C VAL A 180 9.41 -7.47 47.80
N ALA A 181 8.47 -8.27 48.29
CA ALA A 181 7.35 -7.78 49.09
C ALA A 181 7.81 -7.18 50.43
N ARG A 182 8.87 -7.72 51.02
CA ARG A 182 9.43 -7.24 52.31
C ARG A 182 10.21 -5.94 52.14
N GLU A 183 10.93 -5.74 51.03
CA GLU A 183 11.65 -4.50 50.73
C GLU A 183 10.68 -3.39 50.34
N GLY A 184 9.62 -3.69 49.61
CA GLY A 184 8.58 -2.71 49.21
C GLY A 184 7.80 -2.14 50.39
N THR A 185 7.62 -2.93 51.48
CA THR A 185 6.95 -2.48 52.71
C THR A 185 7.86 -1.57 53.57
N ALA A 186 9.18 -1.63 53.41
CA ALA A 186 10.12 -0.77 54.14
C ALA A 186 10.20 0.65 53.51
N GLN A 187 9.94 0.81 52.21
CA GLN A 187 9.96 2.11 51.52
C GLN A 187 8.65 2.90 51.65
N GLU A 188 7.51 2.26 51.93
CA GLU A 188 6.23 2.97 52.15
C GLU A 188 6.11 3.66 53.53
N ILE A 189 7.01 3.39 54.48
CA ILE A 189 6.98 3.99 55.80
C ILE A 189 7.77 5.30 55.91
N GLU A 190 8.64 5.63 54.93
CA GLU A 190 9.45 6.89 54.94
C GLU A 190 9.02 7.97 53.97
N GLY A 191 7.95 7.79 53.20
CA GLY A 191 7.51 8.75 52.20
C GLY A 191 6.07 9.24 52.35
N GLY A 192 5.75 9.85 53.50
CA GLY A 192 4.49 10.58 53.70
C GLY A 192 4.58 11.99 53.17
N GLU A 193 3.59 12.35 52.36
CA GLU A 193 3.13 13.71 52.01
C GLU A 193 4.06 14.67 51.25
N ALA A 194 3.74 14.92 50.00
CA ALA A 194 3.64 16.30 49.46
C ALA A 194 2.86 16.34 48.14
N ARG A 195 1.80 17.12 48.19
CA ARG A 195 0.93 17.54 47.04
C ARG A 195 1.67 18.53 46.13
N PRO A 196 1.21 18.70 44.87
CA PRO A 196 1.88 19.49 43.87
C PRO A 196 1.50 20.99 43.92
N SER A 197 2.44 21.86 43.72
CA SER A 197 2.17 23.26 43.45
C SER A 197 3.28 23.92 42.62
N GLY A 198 2.90 24.44 41.47
CA GLY A 198 3.33 25.77 40.98
C GLY A 198 4.64 25.90 40.20
N ALA A 199 4.52 26.22 39.00
CA ALA A 199 5.29 26.88 37.95
C ALA A 199 6.39 27.90 38.37
N PRO A 200 7.06 28.60 37.42
CA PRO A 200 8.51 28.63 37.28
C PRO A 200 9.15 29.93 37.74
N GLN A 201 10.41 29.91 38.09
CA GLN A 201 11.19 31.16 38.20
C GLN A 201 12.62 31.08 37.65
N GLN A 202 12.94 32.10 36.96
CA GLN A 202 14.16 32.47 36.27
C GLN A 202 15.33 32.88 37.19
N ALA A 203 16.50 32.89 36.59
CA ALA A 203 17.60 33.83 36.68
C ALA A 203 18.81 33.51 37.57
N GLY A 204 19.97 33.47 36.93
CA GLY A 204 20.99 34.39 37.31
C GLY A 204 22.35 33.82 37.71
N GLY A 205 23.36 34.12 36.93
CA GLY A 205 24.65 34.53 37.45
C GLY A 205 25.86 33.62 37.26
N ALA A 206 26.69 33.94 36.32
CA ALA A 206 28.11 33.58 36.24
C ALA A 206 28.91 34.22 37.42
N PRO A 207 30.19 33.88 37.70
CA PRO A 207 31.32 34.02 36.76
C PRO A 207 32.50 33.02 36.92
N MET A 208 33.36 33.00 35.91
CA MET A 208 34.75 32.51 35.86
C MET A 208 35.67 33.17 36.91
N PRO A 209 36.90 32.70 37.25
CA PRO A 209 37.99 32.53 36.28
C PRO A 209 39.12 31.48 36.62
N GLY A 210 39.89 31.16 35.60
CA GLY A 210 41.35 31.26 35.66
C GLY A 210 42.24 30.02 35.85
N GLY A 211 43.07 29.77 34.83
CA GLY A 211 44.49 29.56 35.05
C GLY A 211 45.11 28.21 34.80
N GLY A 212 45.81 28.05 33.68
CA GLY A 212 47.24 27.82 33.69
C GLY A 212 47.78 26.42 33.31
N GLY A 213 48.42 26.34 32.17
CA GLY A 213 49.78 25.79 32.10
C GLY A 213 50.07 24.45 31.49
N GLY A 214 50.56 24.41 30.24
CA GLY A 214 51.83 23.79 29.91
C GLY A 214 51.90 22.33 29.40
N GLY A 215 52.37 22.20 28.16
CA GLY A 215 53.07 21.01 27.69
C GLY A 215 52.67 20.42 26.35
N ALA A 216 53.26 20.89 25.25
CA ALA A 216 53.45 20.13 24.03
C ALA A 216 54.72 19.27 24.17
N PRO A 217 55.05 18.23 23.32
CA PRO A 217 54.72 18.06 21.89
C PRO A 217 54.43 16.62 21.47
N GLY A 218 53.89 16.45 20.28
CA GLY A 218 53.88 15.16 19.58
C GLY A 218 52.93 15.20 18.41
N ALA A 219 53.40 15.60 17.26
CA ALA A 219 52.66 15.45 16.01
C ALA A 219 52.55 13.97 15.62
N PRO A 220 51.47 13.55 15.09
CA PRO A 220 51.44 12.61 14.00
C PRO A 220 50.74 13.16 12.77
N GLN A 221 51.43 13.00 11.70
CA GLN A 221 51.10 12.90 10.29
C GLN A 221 49.69 13.18 9.85
N ALA A 222 49.60 14.14 8.92
CA ALA A 222 48.48 14.36 8.03
C ALA A 222 48.10 13.08 7.30
N GLU A 223 46.96 12.51 7.65
CA GLU A 223 46.24 11.61 6.77
C GLU A 223 45.24 12.42 5.96
N GLY A 224 45.32 12.19 4.66
CA GLY A 224 44.74 12.98 3.62
C GLY A 224 43.24 13.23 3.75
N GLU A 225 42.85 14.41 3.34
CA GLU A 225 41.49 14.75 2.94
C GLU A 225 40.95 13.63 2.01
N SER A 226 40.12 12.76 2.56
CA SER A 226 39.33 11.85 1.74
C SER A 226 38.33 12.69 0.95
N ARG A 227 38.62 12.86 -0.34
CA ARG A 227 37.65 13.30 -1.34
C ARG A 227 36.35 12.51 -1.14
N PRO A 228 35.16 13.12 -1.30
CA PRO A 228 33.92 12.39 -1.24
C PRO A 228 34.02 11.19 -2.20
N SER A 229 33.88 9.99 -1.64
CA SER A 229 33.84 8.75 -2.40
C SER A 229 32.71 8.85 -3.41
N PRO A 230 32.91 8.52 -4.69
CA PRO A 230 31.79 8.46 -5.63
C PRO A 230 30.75 7.51 -5.05
N ALA A 231 29.47 7.92 -5.09
CA ALA A 231 28.33 7.15 -4.59
C ALA A 231 28.47 5.68 -4.97
N SER A 232 28.26 4.77 -4.00
CA SER A 232 28.43 3.34 -4.28
C SER A 232 27.50 2.92 -5.42
N PRO A 233 27.87 1.95 -6.26
CA PRO A 233 26.97 1.47 -7.33
C PRO A 233 25.58 1.11 -6.82
N GLU A 234 25.47 0.69 -5.56
CA GLU A 234 24.20 0.37 -4.89
C GLU A 234 23.37 1.62 -4.55
N GLU A 235 24.00 2.73 -4.16
CA GLU A 235 23.30 4.01 -3.97
C GLU A 235 22.80 4.58 -5.29
N VAL A 236 23.61 4.47 -6.35
CA VAL A 236 23.18 4.86 -7.70
C VAL A 236 22.04 3.98 -8.19
N MET A 237 22.07 2.66 -7.90
CA MET A 237 20.97 1.76 -8.23
C MET A 237 19.65 2.12 -7.50
N ARG A 238 19.71 2.59 -6.27
CA ARG A 238 18.51 3.06 -5.55
C ARG A 238 17.87 4.30 -6.19
N LEU A 239 18.67 5.16 -6.81
CA LEU A 239 18.17 6.32 -7.55
C LEU A 239 17.47 5.94 -8.88
N LEU A 240 17.72 4.71 -9.38
CA LEU A 240 17.06 4.18 -10.57
C LEU A 240 15.67 3.58 -10.29
N THR A 241 15.31 3.39 -9.01
CA THR A 241 13.96 2.91 -8.65
C THR A 241 12.93 4.00 -8.86
N VAL A 242 11.99 3.75 -9.76
CA VAL A 242 10.87 4.66 -10.03
C VAL A 242 9.68 4.23 -9.16
N ASP A 243 9.19 5.14 -8.34
CA ASP A 243 7.98 4.88 -7.54
C ASP A 243 6.78 4.69 -8.47
N PRO A 244 5.92 3.69 -8.23
CA PRO A 244 4.73 3.46 -9.06
C PRO A 244 3.78 4.65 -9.08
N MET A 245 3.65 5.34 -7.93
CA MET A 245 2.85 6.55 -7.78
C MET A 245 3.46 7.47 -6.73
N GLU A 246 3.56 8.75 -7.07
CA GLU A 246 4.18 9.79 -6.26
C GLU A 246 3.35 11.07 -6.31
N ALA A 247 3.26 11.78 -5.18
CA ALA A 247 2.66 13.10 -5.06
C ALA A 247 3.73 14.07 -4.54
N GLU A 248 4.17 14.98 -5.37
CA GLU A 248 5.05 16.09 -4.98
C GLU A 248 4.18 17.25 -4.52
N ILE A 249 4.47 17.83 -3.37
CA ILE A 249 3.68 18.91 -2.78
C ILE A 249 4.58 20.14 -2.47
N GLY A 250 4.03 21.33 -2.71
CA GLY A 250 4.64 22.58 -2.29
C GLY A 250 4.53 22.78 -0.78
N TYR A 251 5.37 23.62 -0.22
CA TYR A 251 5.50 23.76 1.24
C TYR A 251 4.22 24.26 1.94
N ALA A 252 3.38 25.05 1.27
CA ALA A 252 2.11 25.53 1.83
C ALA A 252 1.05 24.42 1.98
N ILE A 253 1.23 23.28 1.29
CA ILE A 253 0.31 22.13 1.33
C ILE A 253 0.71 21.14 2.43
N ILE A 254 1.93 21.21 2.96
CA ILE A 254 2.42 20.28 3.99
C ILE A 254 1.45 20.12 5.18
N PRO A 255 0.83 21.20 5.72
CA PRO A 255 -0.13 21.07 6.82
C PRO A 255 -1.33 20.17 6.54
N LEU A 256 -1.75 20.03 5.27
CA LEU A 256 -2.84 19.16 4.89
C LEU A 256 -2.48 17.67 4.93
N VAL A 257 -1.17 17.36 4.89
CA VAL A 257 -0.63 16.01 4.84
C VAL A 257 -0.06 15.57 6.18
N ASP A 258 0.47 16.51 6.97
CA ASP A 258 1.12 16.23 8.25
C ASP A 258 0.07 15.99 9.36
N PRO A 259 -0.03 14.77 9.91
CA PRO A 259 -0.96 14.49 11.01
C PRO A 259 -0.71 15.32 12.27
N ALA A 260 0.56 15.75 12.51
CA ALA A 260 0.91 16.58 13.66
C ALA A 260 0.30 17.99 13.56
N GLN A 261 -0.03 18.45 12.36
CA GLN A 261 -0.68 19.72 12.07
C GLN A 261 -2.19 19.59 11.80
N GLY A 262 -2.77 18.39 12.02
CA GLY A 262 -4.17 18.12 11.80
C GLY A 262 -4.52 17.71 10.37
N GLY A 263 -3.53 17.41 9.55
CA GLY A 263 -3.72 16.92 8.18
C GLY A 263 -4.31 15.50 8.15
N ASP A 264 -5.35 15.29 7.33
CA ASP A 264 -6.07 14.01 7.18
C ASP A 264 -5.82 13.34 5.82
N MET A 265 -4.94 13.90 4.98
CA MET A 265 -4.73 13.44 3.61
C MET A 265 -4.24 11.98 3.53
N LEU A 266 -3.43 11.51 4.48
CA LEU A 266 -2.97 10.12 4.52
C LEU A 266 -4.12 9.13 4.76
N GLU A 267 -5.09 9.49 5.60
CA GLU A 267 -6.29 8.68 5.84
C GLU A 267 -7.18 8.66 4.59
N ARG A 268 -7.38 9.82 3.94
CA ARG A 268 -8.11 9.94 2.67
C ARG A 268 -7.47 9.09 1.57
N ILE A 269 -6.15 9.08 1.44
CA ILE A 269 -5.43 8.21 0.51
C ILE A 269 -5.72 6.72 0.79
N GLY A 270 -5.73 6.33 2.07
CA GLY A 270 -6.11 4.98 2.48
C GLY A 270 -7.53 4.62 2.03
N THR A 271 -8.46 5.55 2.16
CA THR A 271 -9.87 5.40 1.72
C THR A 271 -9.97 5.32 0.20
N ILE A 272 -9.28 6.18 -0.54
CA ILE A 272 -9.22 6.16 -2.01
C ILE A 272 -8.71 4.80 -2.51
N ARG A 273 -7.63 4.26 -1.92
CA ARG A 273 -7.09 2.95 -2.31
C ARG A 273 -8.10 1.82 -2.10
N LYS A 274 -8.86 1.85 -0.99
CA LYS A 274 -9.94 0.88 -0.73
C LYS A 274 -11.07 1.04 -1.75
N GLN A 275 -11.47 2.27 -2.04
CA GLN A 275 -12.50 2.57 -3.02
C GLN A 275 -12.11 2.08 -4.42
N MET A 276 -10.89 2.35 -4.88
CA MET A 276 -10.40 1.88 -6.19
C MET A 276 -10.35 0.35 -6.28
N ALA A 277 -10.01 -0.33 -5.19
CA ALA A 277 -10.03 -1.79 -5.16
C ALA A 277 -11.46 -2.35 -5.30
N VAL A 278 -12.46 -1.70 -4.72
CA VAL A 278 -13.87 -2.10 -4.84
C VAL A 278 -14.45 -1.70 -6.21
N GLU A 279 -14.13 -0.51 -6.70
CA GLU A 279 -14.71 0.08 -7.92
C GLU A 279 -14.09 -0.50 -9.20
N LEU A 280 -12.77 -0.61 -9.26
CA LEU A 280 -12.03 -1.07 -10.44
C LEU A 280 -11.48 -2.49 -10.30
N GLY A 281 -11.37 -3.02 -9.08
CA GLY A 281 -10.70 -4.29 -8.82
C GLY A 281 -9.17 -4.18 -8.86
N VAL A 282 -8.61 -2.97 -8.77
CA VAL A 282 -7.16 -2.71 -8.83
C VAL A 282 -6.61 -2.40 -7.44
N VAL A 283 -5.57 -3.11 -7.05
CA VAL A 283 -4.83 -2.79 -5.83
C VAL A 283 -3.85 -1.66 -6.13
N VAL A 284 -4.21 -0.45 -5.71
CA VAL A 284 -3.36 0.73 -5.89
C VAL A 284 -2.13 0.60 -5.00
N PRO A 285 -0.89 0.72 -5.55
CA PRO A 285 0.33 0.67 -4.75
C PRO A 285 0.39 1.81 -3.73
N PRO A 286 1.29 1.74 -2.73
CA PRO A 286 1.53 2.88 -1.85
C PRO A 286 1.88 4.14 -2.64
N ILE A 287 1.25 5.26 -2.27
CA ILE A 287 1.51 6.56 -2.89
C ILE A 287 2.55 7.26 -2.04
N ARG A 288 3.68 7.59 -2.64
CA ARG A 288 4.76 8.29 -1.95
C ARG A 288 4.53 9.79 -2.02
N ILE A 289 4.43 10.43 -0.85
CA ILE A 289 4.32 11.89 -0.78
C ILE A 289 5.70 12.45 -0.49
N ARG A 290 6.10 13.47 -1.26
CA ARG A 290 7.36 14.20 -1.10
C ARG A 290 7.12 15.70 -1.17
N ASP A 291 7.79 16.43 -0.32
CA ASP A 291 7.90 17.88 -0.47
C ASP A 291 8.86 18.21 -1.63
N ASN A 292 8.50 19.22 -2.41
CA ASN A 292 9.30 19.71 -3.52
C ASN A 292 9.37 21.23 -3.50
N ILE A 293 10.55 21.75 -3.18
CA ILE A 293 10.82 23.19 -3.14
C ILE A 293 10.96 23.84 -4.53
N GLN A 294 11.01 23.03 -5.59
CA GLN A 294 11.14 23.53 -6.97
C GLN A 294 9.80 23.92 -7.59
N ILE A 295 8.68 23.43 -7.04
CA ILE A 295 7.33 23.80 -7.46
C ILE A 295 6.82 24.99 -6.62
N LYS A 296 5.72 25.62 -7.07
CA LYS A 296 5.13 26.73 -6.29
C LYS A 296 4.65 26.24 -4.93
N PRO A 297 4.62 27.12 -3.92
CA PRO A 297 4.20 26.74 -2.57
C PRO A 297 2.83 26.05 -2.46
N THR A 298 1.89 26.51 -3.26
CA THR A 298 0.50 26.05 -3.32
C THR A 298 0.23 24.99 -4.39
N GLU A 299 1.27 24.56 -5.10
CA GLU A 299 1.17 23.63 -6.20
C GLU A 299 1.46 22.20 -5.76
N TYR A 300 0.82 21.23 -6.41
CA TYR A 300 1.16 19.82 -6.29
C TYR A 300 1.24 19.16 -7.67
N VAL A 301 2.04 18.10 -7.76
CA VAL A 301 2.23 17.31 -8.98
C VAL A 301 2.04 15.84 -8.65
N LEU A 302 1.17 15.17 -9.38
CA LEU A 302 0.95 13.72 -9.28
C LEU A 302 1.73 13.03 -10.40
N ARG A 303 2.57 12.06 -10.03
CA ARG A 303 3.36 11.28 -10.98
C ARG A 303 2.98 9.80 -10.94
N VAL A 304 2.93 9.21 -12.11
CA VAL A 304 2.76 7.76 -12.29
C VAL A 304 4.00 7.25 -13.03
N LYS A 305 4.73 6.34 -12.41
CA LYS A 305 6.00 5.80 -12.93
C LYS A 305 6.99 6.91 -13.34
N GLY A 306 7.06 7.97 -12.54
CA GLY A 306 7.94 9.11 -12.77
C GLY A 306 7.45 10.12 -13.82
N ALA A 307 6.41 9.80 -14.60
CA ALA A 307 5.81 10.73 -15.54
C ALA A 307 4.72 11.57 -14.86
N GLU A 308 4.66 12.88 -15.18
CA GLU A 308 3.60 13.77 -14.70
C GLU A 308 2.24 13.32 -15.26
N ALA A 309 1.32 12.97 -14.37
CA ALA A 309 -0.03 12.51 -14.69
C ALA A 309 -1.11 13.52 -14.31
N GLY A 310 -0.79 14.47 -13.44
CA GLY A 310 -1.68 15.55 -13.03
C GLY A 310 -0.95 16.63 -12.26
N ARG A 311 -1.48 17.86 -12.33
CA ARG A 311 -0.95 19.03 -11.65
C ARG A 311 -2.12 19.89 -11.20
N GLY A 312 -2.01 20.50 -10.03
CA GLY A 312 -3.03 21.40 -9.52
C GLY A 312 -2.47 22.40 -8.52
N GLU A 313 -3.28 23.37 -8.17
CA GLU A 313 -2.99 24.38 -7.17
C GLU A 313 -4.06 24.33 -6.07
N LEU A 314 -3.62 24.39 -4.80
CA LEU A 314 -4.49 24.37 -3.63
C LEU A 314 -4.26 25.59 -2.78
N LEU A 315 -5.31 26.18 -2.27
CA LEU A 315 -5.27 27.20 -1.23
C LEU A 315 -5.78 26.57 0.08
N PRO A 316 -4.89 26.19 1.02
CA PRO A 316 -5.26 25.42 2.22
C PRO A 316 -6.35 26.05 3.07
N ASP A 317 -6.37 27.40 3.17
CA ASP A 317 -7.30 28.16 3.98
C ASP A 317 -8.57 28.60 3.21
N HIS A 318 -8.81 28.06 2.01
CA HIS A 318 -9.93 28.41 1.14
C HIS A 318 -10.76 27.19 0.76
N TYR A 319 -11.98 27.44 0.31
CA TYR A 319 -12.87 26.45 -0.27
C TYR A 319 -12.96 26.63 -1.77
N LEU A 320 -13.08 25.56 -2.50
CA LEU A 320 -13.33 25.58 -3.94
C LEU A 320 -14.82 25.55 -4.20
N ALA A 321 -15.36 26.61 -4.80
CA ALA A 321 -16.76 26.73 -5.20
C ALA A 321 -16.90 26.47 -6.71
N MET A 322 -17.71 25.50 -7.08
CA MET A 322 -17.98 25.09 -8.48
C MET A 322 -19.42 25.36 -8.84
N ASN A 323 -19.65 26.03 -9.96
CA ASN A 323 -20.99 26.17 -10.55
C ASN A 323 -21.28 24.93 -11.40
N THR A 324 -22.08 24.01 -10.88
CA THR A 324 -22.47 22.78 -11.59
C THR A 324 -23.68 22.95 -12.53
N GLY A 325 -24.10 24.18 -12.75
CA GLY A 325 -25.19 24.54 -13.64
C GLY A 325 -26.43 25.02 -12.88
N GLY A 326 -26.83 26.26 -13.10
CA GLY A 326 -28.06 26.84 -12.55
C GLY A 326 -27.90 28.06 -11.64
N VAL A 327 -26.66 28.49 -11.35
CA VAL A 327 -26.42 29.70 -10.55
C VAL A 327 -26.16 30.87 -11.48
N GLU A 328 -27.03 31.89 -11.44
CA GLU A 328 -26.93 33.13 -12.22
C GLU A 328 -26.19 34.25 -11.49
N GLU A 329 -26.04 34.14 -10.17
CA GLU A 329 -25.36 35.16 -9.37
C GLU A 329 -23.85 34.94 -9.30
N ASP A 330 -23.07 36.00 -9.50
CA ASP A 330 -21.61 35.99 -9.43
C ASP A 330 -21.14 35.94 -7.97
N LEU A 331 -20.29 34.96 -7.67
CA LEU A 331 -19.63 34.81 -6.37
C LEU A 331 -18.23 35.46 -6.44
N ILE A 332 -17.88 36.21 -5.39
CA ILE A 332 -16.55 36.83 -5.28
C ILE A 332 -15.52 35.78 -4.85
N GLY A 333 -14.50 35.57 -5.67
CA GLY A 333 -13.45 34.60 -5.37
C GLY A 333 -12.28 34.69 -6.37
N ILE A 334 -11.25 33.87 -6.16
CA ILE A 334 -10.10 33.79 -7.05
C ILE A 334 -10.43 32.77 -8.15
N PRO A 335 -10.53 33.20 -9.44
CA PRO A 335 -10.90 32.30 -10.52
C PRO A 335 -9.82 31.25 -10.73
N THR A 336 -10.27 30.01 -10.89
CA THR A 336 -9.42 28.84 -11.13
C THR A 336 -10.15 27.79 -11.96
N LYS A 337 -9.49 26.68 -12.24
CA LYS A 337 -10.11 25.47 -12.79
C LYS A 337 -9.95 24.32 -11.81
N GLU A 338 -11.01 23.59 -11.59
CA GLU A 338 -10.97 22.37 -10.80
C GLU A 338 -10.04 21.34 -11.48
N PRO A 339 -9.05 20.79 -10.77
CA PRO A 339 -7.94 20.06 -11.42
C PRO A 339 -8.31 18.67 -11.96
N ALA A 340 -9.37 18.00 -11.46
CA ALA A 340 -9.74 16.65 -11.91
C ALA A 340 -10.46 16.66 -13.27
N PHE A 341 -11.42 17.58 -13.45
CA PHE A 341 -12.32 17.64 -14.61
C PHE A 341 -12.16 18.91 -15.44
N GLY A 342 -11.35 19.88 -14.96
CA GLY A 342 -11.10 21.14 -15.67
C GLY A 342 -12.27 22.12 -15.64
N MET A 343 -13.26 21.93 -14.75
CA MET A 343 -14.43 22.80 -14.64
C MET A 343 -14.04 24.18 -14.11
N PRO A 344 -14.70 25.26 -14.55
CA PRO A 344 -14.53 26.58 -13.97
C PRO A 344 -14.90 26.57 -12.49
N ALA A 345 -14.04 27.14 -11.65
CA ALA A 345 -14.23 27.17 -10.21
C ALA A 345 -13.66 28.47 -9.61
N LEU A 346 -14.01 28.76 -8.38
CA LEU A 346 -13.53 29.92 -7.62
C LEU A 346 -13.00 29.47 -6.26
N TRP A 347 -11.80 29.90 -5.88
CA TRP A 347 -11.36 29.81 -4.49
C TRP A 347 -12.01 30.92 -3.69
N ILE A 348 -12.76 30.57 -2.65
CA ILE A 348 -13.49 31.48 -1.78
C ILE A 348 -12.96 31.40 -0.36
N SER A 349 -13.06 32.52 0.39
CA SER A 349 -12.73 32.54 1.82
C SER A 349 -13.76 31.73 2.64
N PRO A 350 -13.38 31.23 3.84
CA PRO A 350 -14.27 30.48 4.71
C PRO A 350 -15.59 31.17 5.02
N ASP A 351 -15.57 32.51 5.16
CA ASP A 351 -16.76 33.31 5.46
C ASP A 351 -17.83 33.28 4.37
N LEU A 352 -17.45 32.96 3.13
CA LEU A 352 -18.35 32.91 1.99
C LEU A 352 -18.93 31.52 1.73
N ARG A 353 -18.50 30.51 2.50
CA ARG A 353 -18.90 29.11 2.30
C ARG A 353 -20.42 28.94 2.35
N ASP A 354 -21.05 29.32 3.46
CA ASP A 354 -22.50 29.14 3.68
C ASP A 354 -23.30 29.91 2.63
N LYS A 355 -22.82 31.09 2.24
CA LYS A 355 -23.44 31.89 1.19
C LYS A 355 -23.36 31.20 -0.17
N ALA A 356 -22.20 30.65 -0.53
CA ALA A 356 -21.99 29.93 -1.79
C ALA A 356 -22.87 28.67 -1.87
N GLU A 357 -22.96 27.89 -0.78
CA GLU A 357 -23.84 26.72 -0.68
C GLU A 357 -25.33 27.13 -0.82
N ALA A 358 -25.75 28.22 -0.18
CA ALA A 358 -27.11 28.75 -0.28
C ALA A 358 -27.46 29.25 -1.70
N MET A 359 -26.47 29.73 -2.45
CA MET A 359 -26.61 30.12 -3.87
C MET A 359 -26.65 28.93 -4.82
N GLY A 360 -26.38 27.71 -4.36
CA GLY A 360 -26.36 26.49 -5.17
C GLY A 360 -25.00 26.10 -5.76
N TYR A 361 -23.91 26.71 -5.31
CA TYR A 361 -22.56 26.25 -5.63
C TYR A 361 -22.23 24.96 -4.89
N THR A 362 -21.52 24.05 -5.55
CA THR A 362 -20.87 22.91 -4.87
C THR A 362 -19.57 23.39 -4.25
N VAL A 363 -19.48 23.36 -2.91
CA VAL A 363 -18.32 23.86 -2.16
C VAL A 363 -17.55 22.71 -1.55
N VAL A 364 -16.24 22.63 -1.81
CA VAL A 364 -15.35 21.57 -1.31
C VAL A 364 -14.08 22.15 -0.69
N ASP A 365 -13.55 21.48 0.33
CA ASP A 365 -12.29 21.84 1.00
C ASP A 365 -11.06 21.44 0.16
N ALA A 366 -9.93 22.08 0.40
CA ALA A 366 -8.70 21.83 -0.34
C ALA A 366 -8.22 20.36 -0.29
N PRO A 367 -8.26 19.64 0.86
CA PRO A 367 -7.96 18.20 0.89
C PRO A 367 -8.87 17.37 -0.01
N SER A 368 -10.16 17.69 -0.07
CA SER A 368 -11.12 16.98 -0.95
C SER A 368 -10.83 17.21 -2.44
N VAL A 369 -10.40 18.41 -2.81
CA VAL A 369 -9.98 18.70 -4.20
C VAL A 369 -8.80 17.81 -4.59
N LEU A 370 -7.76 17.72 -3.74
CA LEU A 370 -6.61 16.85 -3.98
C LEU A 370 -7.02 15.38 -4.03
N ALA A 371 -7.88 14.93 -3.11
CA ALA A 371 -8.37 13.56 -3.05
C ALA A 371 -9.16 13.18 -4.32
N THR A 372 -10.01 14.08 -4.82
CA THR A 372 -10.77 13.89 -6.05
C THR A 372 -9.84 13.80 -7.26
N HIS A 373 -8.89 14.72 -7.38
CA HIS A 373 -7.92 14.69 -8.49
C HIS A 373 -7.04 13.44 -8.44
N LEU A 374 -6.56 13.05 -7.26
CA LEU A 374 -5.81 11.82 -7.05
C LEU A 374 -6.61 10.59 -7.50
N SER A 375 -7.89 10.52 -7.12
CA SER A 375 -8.80 9.43 -7.52
C SER A 375 -8.96 9.36 -9.03
N GLU A 376 -9.10 10.51 -9.69
CA GLU A 376 -9.24 10.57 -11.14
C GLU A 376 -7.94 10.20 -11.87
N VAL A 377 -6.78 10.64 -11.36
CA VAL A 377 -5.47 10.24 -11.89
C VAL A 377 -5.26 8.74 -11.76
N ILE A 378 -5.63 8.13 -10.63
CA ILE A 378 -5.58 6.67 -10.43
C ILE A 378 -6.50 5.96 -11.41
N ARG A 379 -7.73 6.47 -11.59
CA ARG A 379 -8.71 5.87 -12.52
C ARG A 379 -8.21 5.89 -13.97
N ARG A 380 -7.64 7.00 -14.42
CA ARG A 380 -7.09 7.15 -15.78
C ARG A 380 -5.85 6.30 -16.01
N ASN A 381 -5.00 6.17 -15.00
CA ASN A 381 -3.73 5.45 -15.13
C ASN A 381 -3.75 4.06 -14.45
N GLY A 382 -4.92 3.54 -14.09
CA GLY A 382 -5.06 2.27 -13.38
C GLY A 382 -4.44 1.09 -14.11
N ALA A 383 -4.49 1.10 -15.45
CA ALA A 383 -3.84 0.08 -16.28
C ALA A 383 -2.31 0.09 -16.12
N ASP A 384 -1.70 1.26 -15.99
CA ASP A 384 -0.24 1.39 -15.82
C ASP A 384 0.20 0.97 -14.42
N LEU A 385 -0.67 1.11 -13.42
CA LEU A 385 -0.43 0.68 -12.04
C LEU A 385 -0.50 -0.84 -11.89
N LEU A 386 -1.18 -1.56 -12.81
CA LEU A 386 -1.27 -3.01 -12.79
C LEU A 386 0.01 -3.65 -13.33
N THR A 387 0.96 -3.92 -12.43
CA THR A 387 2.22 -4.59 -12.76
C THR A 387 2.04 -6.10 -12.87
N ARG A 388 3.03 -6.79 -13.45
CA ARG A 388 3.05 -8.26 -13.51
C ARG A 388 3.06 -8.92 -12.13
N GLN A 389 3.71 -8.27 -11.16
CA GLN A 389 3.71 -8.69 -9.76
C GLN A 389 2.31 -8.62 -9.13
N GLU A 390 1.56 -7.56 -9.42
CA GLU A 390 0.19 -7.42 -8.93
C GLU A 390 -0.73 -8.47 -9.58
N VAL A 391 -0.57 -8.75 -10.87
CA VAL A 391 -1.31 -9.82 -11.55
C VAL A 391 -1.01 -11.18 -10.94
N GLN A 392 0.26 -11.46 -10.57
CA GLN A 392 0.61 -12.70 -9.86
C GLN A 392 -0.14 -12.80 -8.53
N LYS A 393 -0.16 -11.74 -7.72
CA LYS A 393 -0.90 -11.72 -6.44
C LYS A 393 -2.40 -11.95 -6.63
N LEU A 394 -2.99 -11.30 -7.64
CA LEU A 394 -4.40 -11.50 -7.98
C LEU A 394 -4.68 -12.95 -8.41
N THR A 395 -3.77 -13.55 -9.20
CA THR A 395 -3.85 -14.95 -9.62
C THR A 395 -3.72 -15.90 -8.43
N ASP A 396 -2.81 -15.64 -7.50
CA ASP A 396 -2.63 -16.43 -6.29
C ASP A 396 -3.87 -16.36 -5.38
N MET A 397 -4.49 -15.19 -5.27
CA MET A 397 -5.76 -15.01 -4.53
C MET A 397 -6.91 -15.81 -5.16
N VAL A 398 -7.04 -15.81 -6.49
CA VAL A 398 -8.06 -16.62 -7.19
C VAL A 398 -7.75 -18.10 -7.05
N LYS A 399 -6.48 -18.50 -7.01
CA LYS A 399 -6.07 -19.90 -6.84
C LYS A 399 -6.53 -20.50 -5.51
N GLU A 400 -6.67 -19.68 -4.45
CA GLU A 400 -7.20 -20.13 -3.16
C GLU A 400 -8.69 -20.55 -3.25
N SER A 401 -9.48 -19.84 -4.07
CA SER A 401 -10.93 -20.09 -4.21
C SER A 401 -11.30 -20.94 -5.41
N ALA A 402 -10.56 -20.85 -6.52
CA ALA A 402 -10.82 -21.55 -7.79
C ALA A 402 -9.52 -22.11 -8.40
N PRO A 403 -8.86 -23.11 -7.77
CA PRO A 403 -7.56 -23.61 -8.20
C PRO A 403 -7.59 -24.21 -9.62
N ALA A 404 -8.65 -24.92 -10.00
CA ALA A 404 -8.77 -25.53 -11.32
C ALA A 404 -8.75 -24.49 -12.45
N VAL A 405 -9.44 -23.37 -12.27
CA VAL A 405 -9.48 -22.28 -13.26
C VAL A 405 -8.08 -21.70 -13.48
N VAL A 406 -7.34 -21.46 -12.40
CA VAL A 406 -5.98 -20.90 -12.47
C VAL A 406 -5.00 -21.87 -13.12
N GLU A 407 -5.08 -23.17 -12.81
CA GLU A 407 -4.22 -24.19 -13.43
C GLU A 407 -4.47 -24.28 -14.95
N GLU A 408 -5.72 -24.28 -15.38
CA GLU A 408 -6.09 -24.30 -16.79
C GLU A 408 -5.68 -23.02 -17.52
N LEU A 409 -5.87 -21.87 -16.90
CA LEU A 409 -5.44 -20.55 -17.40
C LEU A 409 -3.93 -20.51 -17.65
N LEU A 410 -3.12 -20.88 -16.64
CA LEU A 410 -1.67 -20.81 -16.71
C LEU A 410 -1.07 -21.89 -17.63
N ALA A 411 -1.81 -22.96 -17.93
CA ALA A 411 -1.42 -23.93 -18.94
C ALA A 411 -1.53 -23.38 -20.38
N SER A 412 -2.42 -22.40 -20.62
CA SER A 412 -2.70 -21.82 -21.94
C SER A 412 -2.06 -20.46 -22.17
N LEU A 413 -2.00 -19.60 -21.15
CA LEU A 413 -1.57 -18.20 -21.23
C LEU A 413 -0.46 -17.86 -20.23
N SER A 414 0.43 -16.96 -20.63
CA SER A 414 1.44 -16.39 -19.74
C SER A 414 0.86 -15.24 -18.89
N LEU A 415 1.45 -14.99 -17.73
CA LEU A 415 1.10 -13.82 -16.89
C LEU A 415 1.16 -12.49 -17.64
N GLY A 416 2.03 -12.38 -18.65
CA GLY A 416 2.12 -11.18 -19.48
C GLY A 416 0.93 -10.99 -20.41
N GLU A 417 0.37 -12.05 -20.95
CA GLU A 417 -0.86 -12.02 -21.77
C GLU A 417 -2.07 -11.69 -20.89
N ILE A 418 -2.18 -12.34 -19.73
CA ILE A 418 -3.22 -12.04 -18.73
C ILE A 418 -3.15 -10.56 -18.29
N GLN A 419 -1.95 -10.06 -17.96
CA GLN A 419 -1.74 -8.66 -17.60
C GLN A 419 -2.28 -7.71 -18.67
N LYS A 420 -1.96 -7.94 -19.93
CA LYS A 420 -2.39 -7.07 -21.04
C LYS A 420 -3.92 -7.07 -21.21
N VAL A 421 -4.58 -8.23 -21.04
CA VAL A 421 -6.05 -8.30 -21.10
C VAL A 421 -6.66 -7.51 -19.94
N LEU A 422 -6.18 -7.71 -18.72
CA LEU A 422 -6.67 -6.96 -17.55
C LEU A 422 -6.41 -5.45 -17.70
N GLN A 423 -5.26 -5.05 -18.22
CA GLN A 423 -4.95 -3.66 -18.53
C GLN A 423 -5.90 -3.06 -19.57
N ASN A 424 -6.26 -3.80 -20.61
CA ASN A 424 -7.22 -3.35 -21.61
C ASN A 424 -8.62 -3.15 -21.02
N LEU A 425 -9.07 -4.06 -20.15
CA LEU A 425 -10.34 -3.90 -19.43
C LEU A 425 -10.35 -2.62 -18.59
N ILE A 426 -9.28 -2.37 -17.82
CA ILE A 426 -9.15 -1.18 -16.96
C ILE A 426 -9.10 0.10 -17.82
N LYS A 427 -8.38 0.12 -18.94
CA LYS A 427 -8.33 1.27 -19.87
C LYS A 427 -9.72 1.67 -20.36
N GLU A 428 -10.59 0.70 -20.55
CA GLU A 428 -11.99 0.91 -20.91
C GLU A 428 -12.90 1.05 -19.67
N GLN A 429 -12.29 1.27 -18.49
CA GLN A 429 -12.99 1.43 -17.22
C GLN A 429 -13.90 0.25 -16.84
N ILE A 430 -13.63 -0.94 -17.33
CA ILE A 430 -14.34 -2.16 -16.93
C ILE A 430 -13.67 -2.72 -15.67
N PRO A 431 -14.43 -2.86 -14.57
CA PRO A 431 -13.90 -3.43 -13.34
C PRO A 431 -13.43 -4.88 -13.54
N ILE A 432 -12.23 -5.16 -13.02
CA ILE A 432 -11.65 -6.51 -13.04
C ILE A 432 -11.91 -7.30 -11.74
N ARG A 433 -12.83 -6.83 -10.90
CA ARG A 433 -13.10 -7.45 -9.59
C ARG A 433 -13.55 -8.91 -9.69
N ASP A 434 -14.33 -9.25 -10.70
CA ASP A 434 -14.76 -10.61 -10.98
C ASP A 434 -13.70 -11.37 -11.80
N LEU A 435 -12.55 -11.61 -11.14
CA LEU A 435 -11.42 -12.30 -11.73
C LEU A 435 -11.74 -13.75 -12.11
N VAL A 436 -12.63 -14.42 -11.39
CA VAL A 436 -13.00 -15.82 -11.67
C VAL A 436 -13.64 -15.91 -13.05
N THR A 437 -14.68 -15.11 -13.32
CA THR A 437 -15.35 -15.07 -14.63
C THR A 437 -14.39 -14.66 -15.75
N ILE A 438 -13.50 -13.69 -15.49
CA ILE A 438 -12.48 -13.29 -16.47
C ILE A 438 -11.53 -14.46 -16.76
N PHE A 439 -11.02 -15.14 -15.74
CA PHE A 439 -10.05 -16.22 -15.88
C PHE A 439 -10.65 -17.47 -16.53
N GLU A 440 -11.92 -17.79 -16.25
CA GLU A 440 -12.66 -18.85 -16.96
C GLU A 440 -12.73 -18.55 -18.46
N ALA A 441 -13.15 -17.34 -18.83
CA ALA A 441 -13.19 -16.94 -20.24
C ALA A 441 -11.80 -17.00 -20.89
N LEU A 442 -10.75 -16.55 -20.18
CA LEU A 442 -9.38 -16.60 -20.69
C LEU A 442 -8.85 -18.03 -20.81
N ALA A 443 -9.20 -18.94 -19.91
CA ALA A 443 -8.81 -20.36 -19.97
C ALA A 443 -9.46 -21.05 -21.18
N ASP A 444 -10.74 -20.80 -21.42
CA ASP A 444 -11.50 -21.38 -22.54
C ASP A 444 -10.98 -20.89 -23.90
N TYR A 445 -10.86 -19.57 -24.07
CA TYR A 445 -10.50 -18.97 -25.34
C TYR A 445 -8.99 -18.88 -25.59
N GLY A 446 -8.16 -18.97 -24.55
CA GLY A 446 -6.70 -19.00 -24.65
C GLY A 446 -6.14 -20.20 -25.41
N LYS A 447 -6.90 -21.29 -25.47
CA LYS A 447 -6.61 -22.47 -26.31
C LYS A 447 -6.83 -22.22 -27.80
N LEU A 448 -7.72 -21.29 -28.13
CA LEU A 448 -8.07 -20.96 -29.53
C LEU A 448 -7.17 -19.89 -30.10
N SER A 449 -6.81 -18.87 -29.31
CA SER A 449 -5.95 -17.78 -29.74
C SER A 449 -5.24 -17.13 -28.57
N ARG A 450 -3.97 -16.71 -28.78
CA ARG A 450 -3.19 -15.89 -27.83
C ARG A 450 -3.26 -14.39 -28.12
N SER A 451 -4.09 -13.98 -29.10
CA SER A 451 -4.27 -12.57 -29.37
C SER A 451 -4.92 -11.87 -28.18
N VAL A 452 -4.21 -10.89 -27.62
CA VAL A 452 -4.70 -10.09 -26.49
C VAL A 452 -6.02 -9.39 -26.84
N ASP A 453 -6.14 -8.91 -28.06
CA ASP A 453 -7.34 -8.24 -28.56
C ASP A 453 -8.55 -9.17 -28.55
N PHE A 454 -8.40 -10.37 -29.11
CA PHE A 454 -9.44 -11.39 -29.11
C PHE A 454 -9.83 -11.80 -27.68
N LEU A 455 -8.85 -12.05 -26.84
CA LEU A 455 -9.08 -12.46 -25.45
C LEU A 455 -9.77 -11.35 -24.64
N THR A 456 -9.43 -10.09 -24.89
CA THR A 456 -10.11 -8.96 -24.25
C THR A 456 -11.58 -8.90 -24.64
N GLU A 457 -11.91 -9.07 -25.92
CA GLU A 457 -13.32 -9.10 -26.38
C GLU A 457 -14.10 -10.27 -25.76
N ARG A 458 -13.50 -11.47 -25.68
CA ARG A 458 -14.15 -12.62 -25.02
C ARG A 458 -14.38 -12.40 -23.53
N ALA A 459 -13.39 -11.85 -22.81
CA ALA A 459 -13.53 -11.46 -21.41
C ALA A 459 -14.65 -10.42 -21.22
N ARG A 460 -14.77 -9.44 -22.11
CA ARG A 460 -15.85 -8.44 -22.09
C ARG A 460 -17.22 -9.06 -22.27
N GLU A 461 -17.37 -10.00 -23.20
CA GLU A 461 -18.64 -10.72 -23.42
C GLU A 461 -19.07 -11.49 -22.17
N SER A 462 -18.13 -12.16 -21.47
CA SER A 462 -18.45 -12.85 -20.23
C SER A 462 -18.85 -11.90 -19.09
N LEU A 463 -18.39 -10.64 -19.13
CA LEU A 463 -18.74 -9.57 -18.21
C LEU A 463 -19.99 -8.77 -18.62
N SER A 464 -20.80 -9.25 -19.57
CA SER A 464 -21.95 -8.53 -20.13
C SER A 464 -22.90 -7.96 -19.06
N ARG A 465 -23.17 -8.72 -18.00
CA ARG A 465 -24.01 -8.25 -16.88
C ARG A 465 -23.42 -7.06 -16.16
N LEU A 466 -22.11 -7.09 -15.88
CA LEU A 466 -21.40 -6.02 -15.19
C LEU A 466 -21.30 -4.77 -16.07
N ILE A 467 -20.98 -4.94 -17.36
CA ILE A 467 -20.93 -3.84 -18.33
C ILE A 467 -22.30 -3.19 -18.46
N SER A 468 -23.36 -3.99 -18.62
CA SER A 468 -24.72 -3.48 -18.72
C SER A 468 -25.15 -2.67 -17.50
N LEU A 469 -24.89 -3.16 -16.28
CA LEU A 469 -25.17 -2.43 -15.04
C LEU A 469 -24.43 -1.10 -14.94
N LYS A 470 -23.23 -1.01 -15.50
CA LYS A 470 -22.42 0.21 -15.46
C LYS A 470 -22.95 1.30 -16.40
N ILE A 471 -23.50 0.93 -17.54
CA ILE A 471 -23.97 1.87 -18.59
C ILE A 471 -25.48 2.12 -18.55
N GLN A 472 -26.21 1.38 -17.72
CA GLN A 472 -27.64 1.49 -17.52
C GLN A 472 -27.97 2.77 -16.76
N GLY A 473 -29.02 3.47 -17.17
CA GLY A 473 -29.56 4.62 -16.46
C GLY A 473 -30.33 4.23 -15.20
N GLU A 474 -30.72 5.20 -14.40
CA GLU A 474 -31.53 5.01 -13.19
C GLU A 474 -32.89 4.34 -13.48
N ASP A 475 -33.39 4.51 -14.69
CA ASP A 475 -34.64 3.92 -15.21
C ASP A 475 -34.50 2.43 -15.59
N GLY A 476 -33.30 1.86 -15.47
CA GLY A 476 -33.06 0.48 -15.86
C GLY A 476 -32.89 0.27 -17.37
N VAL A 477 -32.81 1.33 -18.16
CA VAL A 477 -32.71 1.30 -19.63
C VAL A 477 -31.32 1.74 -20.07
N ILE A 478 -30.75 1.08 -21.09
CA ILE A 478 -29.53 1.55 -21.73
C ILE A 478 -29.90 2.49 -22.86
N THR A 479 -29.53 3.76 -22.70
CA THR A 479 -29.69 4.77 -23.76
C THR A 479 -28.42 4.81 -24.59
N ALA A 480 -28.49 4.50 -25.90
CA ALA A 480 -27.33 4.37 -26.76
C ALA A 480 -27.54 5.04 -28.14
N ALA A 481 -26.45 5.57 -28.67
CA ALA A 481 -26.36 5.87 -30.13
C ALA A 481 -25.87 4.60 -30.86
N THR A 482 -26.31 4.38 -32.08
CA THR A 482 -25.87 3.23 -32.89
C THR A 482 -25.03 3.70 -34.06
N LEU A 483 -24.02 2.93 -34.46
CA LEU A 483 -23.28 3.18 -35.69
C LEU A 483 -24.11 2.71 -36.88
N SER A 484 -24.13 3.50 -37.99
CA SER A 484 -24.88 3.10 -39.18
C SER A 484 -24.29 1.85 -39.81
N PRO A 485 -25.13 0.98 -40.40
CA PRO A 485 -24.66 -0.21 -41.11
C PRO A 485 -23.65 0.08 -42.23
N ASN A 486 -23.74 1.23 -42.84
CA ASN A 486 -22.78 1.69 -43.87
C ASN A 486 -21.37 1.86 -43.28
N TRP A 487 -21.24 2.50 -42.11
CA TRP A 487 -19.94 2.62 -41.40
C TRP A 487 -19.42 1.27 -40.93
N GLU A 488 -20.28 0.42 -40.38
CA GLU A 488 -19.86 -0.92 -39.95
C GLU A 488 -19.34 -1.78 -41.12
N GLN A 489 -20.03 -1.75 -42.28
CA GLN A 489 -19.59 -2.44 -43.49
C GLN A 489 -18.28 -1.88 -44.05
N LYS A 490 -18.11 -0.55 -44.05
CA LYS A 490 -16.86 0.09 -44.52
C LYS A 490 -15.69 -0.31 -43.62
N ILE A 491 -15.87 -0.31 -42.29
CA ILE A 491 -14.84 -0.74 -41.35
C ILE A 491 -14.49 -2.21 -41.61
N MET A 492 -15.49 -3.09 -41.68
CA MET A 492 -15.28 -4.52 -41.94
C MET A 492 -14.58 -4.78 -43.29
N ALA A 493 -14.93 -4.05 -44.33
CA ALA A 493 -14.31 -4.16 -45.64
C ALA A 493 -12.86 -3.61 -45.67
N SER A 494 -12.53 -2.67 -44.76
CA SER A 494 -11.20 -2.06 -44.65
C SER A 494 -10.29 -2.81 -43.65
N MET A 495 -10.80 -3.80 -42.94
CA MET A 495 -10.01 -4.66 -42.06
C MET A 495 -9.32 -5.76 -42.87
N ASP A 496 -8.01 -5.86 -42.72
CA ASP A 496 -7.20 -6.98 -43.18
C ASP A 496 -6.84 -7.88 -42.01
N GLY A 497 -7.26 -9.13 -42.07
CA GLY A 497 -7.13 -10.09 -40.96
C GLY A 497 -8.34 -10.17 -40.03
N ASP A 498 -8.14 -10.82 -38.87
CA ASP A 498 -9.16 -10.96 -37.83
C ASP A 498 -8.56 -10.74 -36.42
N LEU A 499 -9.42 -10.56 -35.43
CA LEU A 499 -8.99 -10.30 -34.04
C LEU A 499 -8.18 -11.47 -33.45
N ALA A 500 -8.41 -12.72 -33.89
CA ALA A 500 -7.72 -13.89 -33.35
C ALA A 500 -6.30 -14.06 -33.90
N ARG A 501 -6.05 -13.59 -35.12
CA ARG A 501 -4.76 -13.75 -35.82
C ARG A 501 -3.97 -12.47 -35.96
N GLY A 502 -4.57 -11.32 -35.66
CA GLY A 502 -4.05 -9.98 -35.86
C GLY A 502 -4.76 -9.30 -37.05
N TRP A 503 -4.92 -8.00 -36.94
CA TRP A 503 -5.65 -7.19 -37.87
C TRP A 503 -4.95 -5.86 -38.14
N GLN A 504 -5.20 -5.31 -39.33
CA GLN A 504 -4.81 -3.95 -39.74
C GLN A 504 -6.01 -3.25 -40.36
N LEU A 505 -6.09 -1.93 -40.18
CA LEU A 505 -7.15 -1.13 -40.76
C LEU A 505 -6.59 -0.29 -41.90
N ASN A 506 -7.07 -0.54 -43.12
CA ASN A 506 -6.72 0.18 -44.35
C ASN A 506 -7.87 1.10 -44.79
N MET A 507 -8.15 2.13 -43.97
CA MET A 507 -9.22 3.09 -44.20
C MET A 507 -8.66 4.49 -44.55
N ASP A 508 -9.32 5.22 -45.47
CA ASP A 508 -8.92 6.59 -45.81
C ASP A 508 -8.96 7.48 -44.54
N PRO A 509 -7.87 8.20 -44.19
CA PRO A 509 -7.83 9.10 -43.04
C PRO A 509 -8.96 10.14 -43.04
N ARG A 510 -9.43 10.59 -44.20
CA ARG A 510 -10.55 11.54 -44.32
C ARG A 510 -11.88 10.92 -43.91
N GLU A 511 -12.10 9.64 -44.22
CA GLU A 511 -13.29 8.90 -43.76
C GLU A 511 -13.24 8.64 -42.26
N VAL A 512 -12.07 8.29 -41.72
CA VAL A 512 -11.85 8.15 -40.27
C VAL A 512 -12.18 9.46 -39.56
N GLN A 513 -11.70 10.61 -40.05
CA GLN A 513 -12.01 11.91 -39.44
C GLN A 513 -13.50 12.26 -39.49
N LYS A 514 -14.18 11.95 -40.59
CA LYS A 514 -15.64 12.15 -40.69
C LYS A 514 -16.41 11.32 -39.69
N MET A 515 -16.03 10.05 -39.55
CA MET A 515 -16.64 9.15 -38.57
C MET A 515 -16.41 9.64 -37.12
N ILE A 516 -15.17 10.01 -36.76
CA ILE A 516 -14.85 10.57 -35.45
C ILE A 516 -15.70 11.82 -35.16
N ALA A 517 -15.79 12.75 -36.12
CA ALA A 517 -16.61 13.96 -35.98
C ALA A 517 -18.11 13.67 -35.82
N ALA A 518 -18.62 12.63 -36.49
CA ALA A 518 -20.02 12.22 -36.37
C ALA A 518 -20.27 11.56 -35.00
N ILE A 519 -19.36 10.72 -34.54
CA ILE A 519 -19.42 10.11 -33.19
C ILE A 519 -19.34 11.20 -32.09
N SER A 520 -18.41 12.17 -32.22
CA SER A 520 -18.28 13.27 -31.26
C SER A 520 -19.59 14.04 -31.13
N ARG A 521 -20.22 14.42 -32.23
CA ARG A 521 -21.52 15.11 -32.21
C ARG A 521 -22.62 14.30 -31.53
N ALA A 522 -22.67 12.98 -31.77
CA ALA A 522 -23.65 12.12 -31.14
C ALA A 522 -23.42 12.01 -29.62
N VAL A 523 -22.15 11.95 -29.20
CA VAL A 523 -21.75 11.96 -27.77
C VAL A 523 -22.14 13.28 -27.12
N ASP A 524 -21.82 14.42 -27.74
CA ASP A 524 -22.16 15.74 -27.22
C ASP A 524 -23.69 15.92 -27.05
N ASP A 525 -24.47 15.42 -28.03
CA ASP A 525 -25.93 15.45 -27.98
C ASP A 525 -26.51 14.58 -26.85
N MET A 526 -25.90 13.43 -26.58
CA MET A 526 -26.26 12.57 -25.43
C MET A 526 -25.95 13.25 -24.11
N LEU A 527 -24.76 13.83 -23.97
CA LEU A 527 -24.34 14.56 -22.77
C LEU A 527 -25.23 15.78 -22.50
N ALA A 528 -25.60 16.55 -23.54
CA ALA A 528 -26.51 17.69 -23.43
C ALA A 528 -27.91 17.27 -22.94
N LYS A 529 -28.33 16.03 -23.20
CA LYS A 529 -29.58 15.44 -22.70
C LYS A 529 -29.46 14.76 -21.33
N GLY A 530 -28.28 14.81 -20.71
CA GLY A 530 -28.01 14.18 -19.41
C GLY A 530 -27.89 12.65 -19.46
N HIS A 531 -27.63 12.06 -20.63
CA HIS A 531 -27.47 10.62 -20.76
C HIS A 531 -25.98 10.21 -20.72
N THR A 532 -25.71 9.03 -20.17
CA THR A 532 -24.40 8.41 -20.29
C THR A 532 -24.09 8.14 -21.77
N PRO A 533 -22.96 8.60 -22.31
CA PRO A 533 -22.65 8.42 -23.72
C PRO A 533 -22.24 6.98 -24.02
N VAL A 534 -23.13 6.23 -24.65
CA VAL A 534 -22.95 4.84 -25.06
C VAL A 534 -23.07 4.73 -26.56
N LEU A 535 -22.05 4.16 -27.20
CA LEU A 535 -22.05 3.84 -28.64
C LEU A 535 -22.18 2.32 -28.82
N LEU A 536 -23.29 1.86 -29.37
CA LEU A 536 -23.58 0.47 -29.63
C LEU A 536 -23.19 0.11 -31.09
N VAL A 537 -22.36 -0.92 -31.23
CA VAL A 537 -21.78 -1.32 -32.50
C VAL A 537 -21.75 -2.84 -32.69
N HIS A 538 -21.52 -3.28 -33.93
CA HIS A 538 -21.35 -4.70 -34.22
C HIS A 538 -20.08 -5.27 -33.54
N PRO A 539 -20.10 -6.51 -32.95
CA PRO A 539 -18.97 -7.10 -32.22
C PRO A 539 -17.64 -7.08 -32.98
N ASN A 540 -17.67 -7.35 -34.28
CA ASN A 540 -16.44 -7.40 -35.09
C ASN A 540 -15.76 -6.06 -35.29
N VAL A 541 -16.46 -4.94 -35.13
CA VAL A 541 -15.91 -3.58 -35.33
C VAL A 541 -15.70 -2.83 -34.00
N ARG A 542 -16.20 -3.36 -32.87
CA ARG A 542 -16.16 -2.67 -31.60
C ARG A 542 -14.77 -2.17 -31.21
N LEU A 543 -13.78 -3.06 -31.20
CA LEU A 543 -12.41 -2.71 -30.82
C LEU A 543 -11.79 -1.70 -31.79
N VAL A 544 -12.08 -1.84 -33.09
CA VAL A 544 -11.58 -0.91 -34.12
C VAL A 544 -12.12 0.50 -33.87
N VAL A 545 -13.43 0.61 -33.69
CA VAL A 545 -14.10 1.88 -33.36
C VAL A 545 -13.52 2.47 -32.08
N ARG A 546 -13.37 1.67 -31.02
CA ARG A 546 -12.77 2.12 -29.74
C ARG A 546 -11.38 2.74 -29.95
N ARG A 547 -10.49 2.04 -30.68
CA ARG A 547 -9.13 2.55 -30.95
C ARG A 547 -9.11 3.82 -31.80
N LEU A 548 -10.02 3.94 -32.75
CA LEU A 548 -10.09 5.14 -33.60
C LEU A 548 -10.51 6.39 -32.82
N ILE A 549 -11.35 6.25 -31.81
CA ILE A 549 -11.87 7.39 -31.05
C ILE A 549 -11.14 7.66 -29.75
N GLU A 550 -10.25 6.75 -29.30
CA GLU A 550 -9.58 6.81 -28.00
C GLU A 550 -8.87 8.14 -27.72
N GLY A 551 -8.24 8.73 -28.73
CA GLY A 551 -7.54 10.01 -28.61
C GLY A 551 -8.39 11.26 -28.90
N SER A 552 -9.63 11.11 -29.35
CA SER A 552 -10.44 12.22 -29.88
C SER A 552 -11.76 12.43 -29.13
N VAL A 553 -12.37 11.36 -28.61
CA VAL A 553 -13.66 11.42 -27.92
C VAL A 553 -13.50 10.84 -26.52
N ALA A 554 -13.51 11.73 -25.51
CA ALA A 554 -13.40 11.33 -24.12
C ALA A 554 -14.72 10.74 -23.59
N ASN A 555 -14.62 9.86 -22.59
CA ASN A 555 -15.73 9.39 -21.76
C ASN A 555 -16.90 8.72 -22.52
N VAL A 556 -16.66 8.03 -23.64
CA VAL A 556 -17.67 7.25 -24.33
C VAL A 556 -17.48 5.75 -24.11
N PHE A 557 -18.56 5.05 -23.78
CA PHE A 557 -18.58 3.59 -23.71
C PHE A 557 -18.91 3.00 -25.09
N VAL A 558 -17.93 2.35 -25.72
CA VAL A 558 -18.15 1.59 -26.94
C VAL A 558 -18.45 0.15 -26.57
N VAL A 559 -19.67 -0.29 -26.81
CA VAL A 559 -20.15 -1.63 -26.47
C VAL A 559 -20.68 -2.35 -27.69
N SER A 560 -20.56 -3.65 -27.69
CA SER A 560 -21.15 -4.51 -28.72
C SER A 560 -22.49 -5.09 -28.27
N TYR A 561 -23.29 -5.56 -29.22
CA TYR A 561 -24.56 -6.25 -28.93
C TYR A 561 -24.37 -7.47 -28.02
N ASN A 562 -23.21 -8.15 -28.10
CA ASN A 562 -22.90 -9.33 -27.29
C ASN A 562 -22.56 -8.98 -25.82
N GLU A 563 -22.24 -7.72 -25.54
CA GLU A 563 -21.92 -7.21 -24.19
C GLU A 563 -23.15 -6.71 -23.44
N ILE A 564 -24.34 -6.78 -24.05
CA ILE A 564 -25.59 -6.43 -23.38
C ILE A 564 -26.21 -7.67 -22.77
N ALA A 565 -26.48 -7.64 -21.47
CA ALA A 565 -27.10 -8.74 -20.76
C ALA A 565 -28.55 -8.95 -21.21
N HIS A 566 -28.96 -10.22 -21.24
CA HIS A 566 -30.34 -10.57 -21.61
C HIS A 566 -31.39 -9.91 -20.71
N GLY A 567 -32.44 -9.38 -21.33
CA GLY A 567 -33.57 -8.77 -20.62
C GLY A 567 -33.43 -7.28 -20.34
N ILE A 568 -32.31 -6.65 -20.70
CA ILE A 568 -32.14 -5.20 -20.57
C ILE A 568 -32.71 -4.50 -21.81
N GLN A 569 -33.53 -3.47 -21.57
CA GLN A 569 -34.08 -2.65 -22.65
C GLN A 569 -33.05 -1.64 -23.17
N ILE A 570 -32.97 -1.53 -24.49
CA ILE A 570 -32.10 -0.56 -25.16
C ILE A 570 -32.98 0.48 -25.85
N LYS A 571 -32.70 1.76 -25.57
CA LYS A 571 -33.34 2.91 -26.22
C LYS A 571 -32.32 3.58 -27.14
N THR A 572 -32.54 3.53 -28.43
CA THR A 572 -31.71 4.24 -29.39
C THR A 572 -32.10 5.71 -29.45
N VAL A 573 -31.12 6.62 -29.24
CA VAL A 573 -31.32 8.09 -29.24
C VAL A 573 -30.92 8.72 -30.54
N GLY A 574 -30.06 8.05 -31.31
CA GLY A 574 -29.59 8.54 -32.61
C GLY A 574 -28.77 7.49 -33.36
N MET A 575 -28.62 7.71 -34.65
CA MET A 575 -27.74 6.91 -35.50
C MET A 575 -26.60 7.80 -36.00
N VAL A 576 -25.38 7.32 -35.88
CA VAL A 576 -24.16 7.96 -36.35
C VAL A 576 -24.03 7.64 -37.86
N GLU A 577 -24.27 8.62 -38.69
CA GLU A 577 -24.23 8.52 -40.17
C GLU A 577 -23.00 9.21 -40.78
#